data_44cddfc72b7976df21d60748264b25e3
#
_entry.id   44cddfc72b7976df21d60748264b25e3
#
_cell.length_a   1.000
_cell.length_b   1.000
_cell.length_c   1.000
_cell.angle_alpha   90.00
_cell.angle_beta   90.00
_cell.angle_gamma   90.00
#
_symmetry.space_group_name_H-M   'P 1'
#
loop_
_entity.id
_entity.type
_entity.pdbx_description
1 polymer ?
#
loop_
_entity_poly.entity_id
_entity_poly.type
_entity_poly.pdbx_seq_one_letter_code
_entity_poly.pdbx_strand_id
1 'polypeptide(L)'
;RIAAIESRQQEAALEKNGVRPSKRHATDSAPIEVKIPEGDKRSEYMQVMCDLTVLAFQTDTTRVSTYVGSRPNGASYPELCFSNQHHSQTHYGSDQEKIRKVAAINQFNVEQYAYMVKKMHTLKEGDGTLLDNCIMMWGSGLEDGNKHRRENLPFILAGKGGGALKTGRFLSGIKGNQADLLTTLLACVGVPLDRPIGIATQQIEAIKA
;
A
#
# COMPACT_ATOMS: atom_id res chain seq x y z
N ARG A 1 29.25 2.13 0.10
CA ARG A 1 29.86 1.93 1.43
C ARG A 1 29.00 2.48 2.57
N ILE A 2 28.42 3.68 2.45
CA ILE A 2 27.57 4.29 3.51
C ILE A 2 26.30 3.46 3.73
N ALA A 3 25.55 3.11 2.68
CA ALA A 3 24.35 2.28 2.78
C ALA A 3 24.59 0.90 3.43
N ALA A 4 25.76 0.30 3.21
CA ALA A 4 26.11 -0.98 3.83
C ALA A 4 26.44 -0.84 5.32
N ILE A 5 26.92 0.33 5.76
CA ILE A 5 27.17 0.62 7.18
C ILE A 5 25.86 0.89 7.91
N GLU A 6 24.97 1.68 7.30
CA GLU A 6 23.63 1.97 7.84
C GLU A 6 22.78 0.70 7.94
N SER A 7 22.83 -0.19 6.94
CA SER A 7 22.14 -1.49 6.98
C SER A 7 22.66 -2.36 8.15
N ARG A 8 23.97 -2.46 8.36
CA ARG A 8 24.56 -3.21 9.48
C ARG A 8 24.22 -2.62 10.84
N GLN A 9 24.14 -1.30 10.95
CA GLN A 9 23.74 -0.63 12.19
C GLN A 9 22.26 -0.87 12.51
N GLN A 10 21.40 -0.86 11.50
CA GLN A 10 19.98 -1.23 11.66
C GLN A 10 19.80 -2.70 12.03
N GLU A 11 20.52 -3.61 11.38
CA GLU A 11 20.49 -5.03 11.71
C GLU A 11 20.93 -5.29 13.16
N ALA A 12 22.02 -4.66 13.59
CA ALA A 12 22.51 -4.78 14.97
C ALA A 12 21.54 -4.19 16.00
N ALA A 13 20.83 -3.10 15.65
CA ALA A 13 19.79 -2.52 16.49
C ALA A 13 18.56 -3.41 16.60
N LEU A 14 18.15 -4.08 15.51
CA LEU A 14 17.07 -5.04 15.49
C LEU A 14 17.38 -6.30 16.29
N GLU A 15 18.60 -6.84 16.14
CA GLU A 15 19.08 -7.99 16.92
C GLU A 15 19.11 -7.69 18.42
N LYS A 16 19.57 -6.51 18.80
CA LYS A 16 19.62 -6.05 20.19
C LYS A 16 18.23 -5.97 20.84
N ASN A 17 17.19 -5.74 20.03
CA ASN A 17 15.80 -5.68 20.46
C ASN A 17 15.06 -7.03 20.30
N GLY A 18 15.76 -8.14 20.03
CA GLY A 18 15.18 -9.47 19.87
C GLY A 18 14.44 -9.67 18.55
N VAL A 19 14.50 -8.69 17.66
CA VAL A 19 13.95 -8.81 16.30
C VAL A 19 15.02 -9.43 15.42
N ARG A 20 14.88 -10.71 15.05
CA ARG A 20 15.77 -11.31 14.07
C ARG A 20 15.54 -10.63 12.72
N PRO A 21 16.56 -9.96 12.13
CA PRO A 21 16.44 -9.51 10.76
C PRO A 21 16.19 -10.75 9.90
N SER A 22 15.05 -10.78 9.24
CA SER A 22 14.80 -11.82 8.23
C SER A 22 15.94 -11.71 7.21
N LYS A 23 16.72 -12.77 7.04
CA LYS A 23 17.68 -12.87 5.94
C LYS A 23 16.84 -12.94 4.66
N ARG A 24 16.47 -11.80 4.14
CA ARG A 24 15.83 -11.72 2.85
C ARG A 24 16.88 -12.04 1.81
N HIS A 25 16.65 -13.11 1.08
CA HIS A 25 17.33 -13.32 -0.18
C HIS A 25 16.65 -12.45 -1.22
N ALA A 26 17.42 -11.86 -2.12
CA ALA A 26 16.86 -11.29 -3.35
C ALA A 26 15.94 -12.33 -3.97
N THR A 27 14.87 -11.88 -4.65
CA THR A 27 13.94 -12.83 -5.26
C THR A 27 14.68 -13.72 -6.27
N ASP A 28 14.23 -14.96 -6.40
CA ASP A 28 14.78 -15.91 -7.39
C ASP A 28 14.42 -15.52 -8.84
N SER A 29 13.59 -14.50 -9.00
CA SER A 29 13.18 -13.98 -10.30
C SER A 29 14.18 -12.94 -10.81
N ALA A 30 14.40 -12.91 -12.13
CA ALA A 30 15.15 -11.82 -12.74
C ALA A 30 14.52 -10.46 -12.39
N PRO A 31 15.33 -9.40 -12.25
CA PRO A 31 14.82 -8.05 -12.03
C PRO A 31 13.80 -7.65 -13.10
N ILE A 32 12.71 -7.02 -12.68
CA ILE A 32 11.70 -6.55 -13.62
C ILE A 32 12.27 -5.40 -14.46
N GLU A 33 11.87 -5.37 -15.72
CA GLU A 33 12.15 -4.23 -16.60
C GLU A 33 11.14 -3.11 -16.33
N VAL A 34 11.65 -1.91 -16.07
CA VAL A 34 10.82 -0.72 -15.90
C VAL A 34 10.81 0.08 -17.20
N LYS A 35 9.63 0.18 -17.82
CA LYS A 35 9.45 0.93 -19.08
C LYS A 35 9.02 2.36 -18.77
N ILE A 36 9.76 3.33 -19.29
CA ILE A 36 9.38 4.74 -19.20
C ILE A 36 8.26 5.00 -20.22
N PRO A 37 7.12 5.58 -19.81
CA PRO A 37 6.03 5.87 -20.73
C PRO A 37 6.41 7.01 -21.69
N GLU A 38 5.98 6.90 -22.93
CA GLU A 38 6.21 7.91 -23.98
C GLU A 38 5.10 8.98 -24.00
N GLY A 39 4.02 8.77 -23.30
CA GLY A 39 2.84 9.63 -23.27
C GLY A 39 2.57 10.27 -21.90
N ASP A 40 1.43 10.95 -21.82
CA ASP A 40 0.96 11.67 -20.64
C ASP A 40 -0.12 10.90 -19.83
N LYS A 41 -0.30 9.62 -20.12
CA LYS A 41 -1.26 8.79 -19.43
C LYS A 41 -0.89 8.60 -17.96
N ARG A 42 -1.82 8.94 -17.11
CA ARG A 42 -1.64 8.82 -15.66
C ARG A 42 -1.43 7.36 -15.22
N SER A 43 -2.16 6.42 -15.83
CA SER A 43 -2.02 4.99 -15.54
C SER A 43 -0.58 4.50 -15.78
N GLU A 44 0.00 4.84 -16.94
CA GLU A 44 1.35 4.44 -17.28
C GLU A 44 2.39 5.01 -16.31
N TYR A 45 2.24 6.28 -15.93
CA TYR A 45 3.09 6.89 -14.90
C TYR A 45 2.97 6.18 -13.54
N MET A 46 1.75 5.90 -13.09
CA MET A 46 1.52 5.20 -11.83
C MET A 46 2.07 3.77 -11.87
N GLN A 47 1.97 3.08 -13.00
CA GLN A 47 2.54 1.75 -13.19
C GLN A 47 4.07 1.76 -13.12
N VAL A 48 4.73 2.77 -13.69
CA VAL A 48 6.18 2.95 -13.52
C VAL A 48 6.56 3.11 -12.05
N MET A 49 5.82 3.91 -11.29
CA MET A 49 6.07 4.07 -9.86
C MET A 49 5.84 2.76 -9.08
N CYS A 50 4.83 2.00 -9.46
CA CYS A 50 4.62 0.65 -8.92
C CYS A 50 5.79 -0.28 -9.26
N ASP A 51 6.25 -0.27 -10.51
CA ASP A 51 7.36 -1.09 -10.98
C ASP A 51 8.68 -0.77 -10.26
N LEU A 52 8.98 0.52 -10.10
CA LEU A 52 10.15 0.96 -9.32
C LEU A 52 10.06 0.50 -7.87
N THR A 53 8.87 0.57 -7.26
CA THR A 53 8.65 0.09 -5.90
C THR A 53 8.84 -1.43 -5.80
N VAL A 54 8.29 -2.19 -6.75
CA VAL A 54 8.45 -3.64 -6.81
C VAL A 54 9.92 -4.01 -7.03
N LEU A 55 10.61 -3.32 -7.93
CA LEU A 55 12.05 -3.53 -8.17
C LEU A 55 12.88 -3.25 -6.91
N ALA A 56 12.56 -2.20 -6.16
CA ALA A 56 13.24 -1.86 -4.92
C ALA A 56 13.04 -2.95 -3.84
N PHE A 57 11.86 -3.57 -3.76
CA PHE A 57 11.62 -4.72 -2.91
C PHE A 57 12.32 -5.98 -3.42
N GLN A 58 12.27 -6.22 -4.72
CA GLN A 58 12.90 -7.39 -5.36
C GLN A 58 14.42 -7.41 -5.13
N THR A 59 15.06 -6.26 -5.15
CA THR A 59 16.50 -6.10 -4.95
C THR A 59 16.90 -5.84 -3.49
N ASP A 60 15.95 -5.88 -2.57
CA ASP A 60 16.13 -5.54 -1.14
C ASP A 60 16.77 -4.14 -0.92
N THR A 61 16.56 -3.22 -1.86
CA THR A 61 17.00 -1.82 -1.72
C THR A 61 16.22 -1.10 -0.63
N THR A 62 14.94 -1.46 -0.45
CA THR A 62 14.08 -1.02 0.66
C THR A 62 13.13 -2.12 1.08
N ARG A 63 12.70 -2.08 2.34
CA ARG A 63 11.67 -2.98 2.90
C ARG A 63 10.38 -2.27 3.25
N VAL A 64 10.37 -0.94 3.16
CA VAL A 64 9.20 -0.12 3.42
C VAL A 64 9.08 0.94 2.32
N SER A 65 7.91 1.08 1.77
CA SER A 65 7.60 2.12 0.79
C SER A 65 6.23 2.71 1.06
N THR A 66 6.10 4.00 0.83
CA THR A 66 4.82 4.70 0.82
C THR A 66 4.69 5.46 -0.49
N TYR A 67 3.50 5.40 -1.08
CA TYR A 67 3.20 6.07 -2.33
C TYR A 67 1.83 6.75 -2.26
N VAL A 68 1.80 8.05 -2.56
CA VAL A 68 0.55 8.80 -2.68
C VAL A 68 0.07 8.68 -4.12
N GLY A 69 -0.81 7.73 -4.40
CA GLY A 69 -1.32 7.45 -5.74
C GLY A 69 -2.12 8.61 -6.33
N SER A 70 -2.83 9.37 -5.49
CA SER A 70 -3.58 10.54 -5.93
C SER A 70 -3.58 11.63 -4.86
N ARG A 71 -3.24 12.83 -5.27
CA ARG A 71 -3.44 14.04 -4.48
C ARG A 71 -4.74 14.71 -4.96
N PRO A 72 -5.75 14.94 -4.10
CA PRO A 72 -7.06 15.44 -4.52
C PRO A 72 -6.98 16.74 -5.33
N ASN A 73 -6.22 17.72 -4.84
CA ASN A 73 -5.99 18.97 -5.55
C ASN A 73 -4.98 18.78 -6.66
N GLY A 74 -5.38 19.07 -7.90
CA GLY A 74 -4.53 19.00 -9.08
C GLY A 74 -4.46 17.62 -9.75
N ALA A 75 -5.05 16.58 -9.19
CA ALA A 75 -5.12 15.29 -9.88
C ALA A 75 -6.16 15.33 -11.00
N SER A 76 -5.72 15.05 -12.23
CA SER A 76 -6.54 14.85 -13.41
C SER A 76 -6.43 13.40 -13.89
N TYR A 77 -7.41 12.96 -14.65
CA TYR A 77 -7.52 11.59 -15.17
C TYR A 77 -7.87 11.64 -16.66
N PRO A 78 -6.89 11.96 -17.54
CA PRO A 78 -7.13 12.11 -18.97
C PRO A 78 -7.78 10.89 -19.61
N GLU A 79 -7.39 9.68 -19.18
CA GLU A 79 -7.92 8.41 -19.68
C GLU A 79 -9.41 8.22 -19.40
N LEU A 80 -9.95 8.93 -18.41
CA LEU A 80 -11.38 8.89 -18.09
C LEU A 80 -12.19 9.94 -18.84
N CYS A 81 -11.55 10.65 -19.80
CA CYS A 81 -12.17 11.63 -20.68
C CYS A 81 -12.89 12.79 -19.97
N PHE A 82 -12.43 13.19 -18.78
CA PHE A 82 -12.90 14.39 -18.12
C PHE A 82 -11.75 15.21 -17.54
N SER A 83 -11.78 16.51 -17.79
CA SER A 83 -10.70 17.45 -17.47
C SER A 83 -10.71 17.99 -16.04
N ASN A 84 -11.80 17.79 -15.32
CA ASN A 84 -11.95 18.35 -13.98
C ASN A 84 -11.12 17.61 -12.95
N GLN A 85 -10.56 18.37 -12.01
CA GLN A 85 -9.78 17.80 -10.92
C GLN A 85 -10.62 16.90 -9.99
N HIS A 86 -10.01 15.88 -9.45
CA HIS A 86 -10.64 14.94 -8.52
C HIS A 86 -11.40 15.66 -7.40
N HIS A 87 -10.77 16.64 -6.73
CA HIS A 87 -11.36 17.37 -5.62
C HIS A 87 -12.71 18.01 -5.98
N SER A 88 -12.80 18.65 -7.15
CA SER A 88 -14.06 19.28 -7.58
C SER A 88 -15.19 18.28 -7.86
N GLN A 89 -14.85 17.03 -8.19
CA GLN A 89 -15.82 15.96 -8.39
C GLN A 89 -16.30 15.39 -7.05
N THR A 90 -15.44 15.34 -6.02
CA THR A 90 -15.83 14.81 -4.71
C THR A 90 -16.89 15.67 -4.01
N HIS A 91 -17.00 16.95 -4.35
CA HIS A 91 -18.11 17.82 -3.91
C HIS A 91 -19.31 17.67 -4.83
N TYR A 92 -19.88 16.46 -4.87
CA TYR A 92 -20.93 16.10 -5.81
C TYR A 92 -22.35 16.50 -5.37
N GLY A 93 -22.61 16.73 -4.07
CA GLY A 93 -23.98 17.00 -3.60
C GLY A 93 -24.94 15.90 -4.04
N SER A 94 -25.91 16.25 -4.91
CA SER A 94 -26.85 15.32 -5.56
C SER A 94 -26.57 15.12 -7.06
N ASP A 95 -25.48 15.66 -7.58
CA ASP A 95 -25.09 15.57 -8.99
C ASP A 95 -24.64 14.14 -9.36
N GLN A 96 -25.51 13.43 -10.08
CA GLN A 96 -25.29 12.04 -10.49
C GLN A 96 -24.09 11.89 -11.44
N GLU A 97 -23.78 12.91 -12.24
CA GLU A 97 -22.65 12.88 -13.16
C GLU A 97 -21.32 12.96 -12.38
N LYS A 98 -21.22 13.82 -11.38
CA LYS A 98 -20.07 13.86 -10.49
C LYS A 98 -19.90 12.56 -9.71
N ILE A 99 -20.98 11.96 -9.20
CA ILE A 99 -20.95 10.68 -8.50
C ILE A 99 -20.34 9.59 -9.40
N ARG A 100 -20.77 9.50 -10.68
CA ARG A 100 -20.21 8.56 -11.65
C ARG A 100 -18.72 8.82 -11.90
N LYS A 101 -18.30 10.08 -12.01
CA LYS A 101 -16.89 10.44 -12.19
C LYS A 101 -16.04 10.04 -10.99
N VAL A 102 -16.51 10.28 -9.77
CA VAL A 102 -15.82 9.83 -8.54
C VAL A 102 -15.71 8.31 -8.51
N ALA A 103 -16.77 7.59 -8.85
CA ALA A 103 -16.73 6.13 -8.92
C ALA A 103 -15.69 5.63 -9.94
N ALA A 104 -15.63 6.23 -11.12
CA ALA A 104 -14.63 5.90 -12.14
C ALA A 104 -13.20 6.20 -11.68
N ILE A 105 -12.97 7.32 -10.99
CA ILE A 105 -11.67 7.65 -10.39
C ILE A 105 -11.27 6.63 -9.31
N ASN A 106 -12.20 6.24 -8.45
CA ASN A 106 -11.95 5.25 -7.42
C ASN A 106 -11.59 3.89 -8.03
N GLN A 107 -12.33 3.45 -9.03
CA GLN A 107 -12.03 2.24 -9.78
C GLN A 107 -10.63 2.31 -10.40
N PHE A 108 -10.31 3.39 -11.11
CA PHE A 108 -9.00 3.61 -11.71
C PHE A 108 -7.86 3.46 -10.69
N ASN A 109 -7.99 4.07 -9.51
CA ASN A 109 -6.96 3.98 -8.48
C ASN A 109 -6.82 2.57 -7.91
N VAL A 110 -7.91 1.83 -7.72
CA VAL A 110 -7.89 0.43 -7.27
C VAL A 110 -7.26 -0.47 -8.33
N GLU A 111 -7.49 -0.21 -9.61
CA GLU A 111 -6.85 -0.94 -10.72
C GLU A 111 -5.33 -0.78 -10.72
N GLN A 112 -4.80 0.42 -10.39
CA GLN A 112 -3.35 0.60 -10.25
C GLN A 112 -2.78 -0.17 -9.05
N TYR A 113 -3.50 -0.20 -7.93
CA TYR A 113 -3.13 -1.06 -6.80
C TYR A 113 -3.14 -2.54 -7.18
N ALA A 114 -4.18 -2.99 -7.87
CA ALA A 114 -4.30 -4.37 -8.36
C ALA A 114 -3.17 -4.75 -9.33
N TYR A 115 -2.72 -3.81 -10.19
CA TYR A 115 -1.55 -3.99 -11.05
C TYR A 115 -0.31 -4.34 -10.23
N MET A 116 -0.01 -3.58 -9.18
CA MET A 116 1.13 -3.83 -8.31
C MET A 116 1.02 -5.16 -7.57
N VAL A 117 -0.16 -5.47 -7.00
CA VAL A 117 -0.44 -6.75 -6.34
C VAL A 117 -0.19 -7.93 -7.28
N LYS A 118 -0.72 -7.85 -8.51
CA LYS A 118 -0.51 -8.89 -9.53
C LYS A 118 0.97 -9.07 -9.85
N LYS A 119 1.71 -7.99 -10.04
CA LYS A 119 3.14 -8.05 -10.34
C LYS A 119 3.92 -8.74 -9.21
N MET A 120 3.69 -8.35 -7.94
CA MET A 120 4.34 -8.99 -6.80
C MET A 120 3.96 -10.47 -6.65
N HIS A 121 2.73 -10.84 -7.04
CA HIS A 121 2.30 -12.24 -7.01
C HIS A 121 2.99 -13.10 -8.07
N THR A 122 3.46 -12.53 -9.18
CA THR A 122 4.19 -13.29 -10.22
C THR A 122 5.66 -13.51 -9.91
N LEU A 123 6.24 -12.75 -8.99
CA LEU A 123 7.65 -12.83 -8.64
C LEU A 123 7.89 -13.91 -7.59
N LYS A 124 8.69 -14.91 -7.93
CA LYS A 124 9.07 -15.99 -7.01
C LYS A 124 10.03 -15.50 -5.93
N GLU A 125 9.79 -15.92 -4.69
CA GLU A 125 10.65 -15.68 -3.53
C GLU A 125 10.57 -16.89 -2.60
N GLY A 126 11.61 -17.71 -2.58
CA GLY A 126 11.61 -18.99 -1.88
C GLY A 126 10.48 -19.91 -2.34
N ASP A 127 9.76 -20.52 -1.41
CA ASP A 127 8.64 -21.42 -1.70
C ASP A 127 7.35 -20.70 -2.10
N GLY A 128 7.35 -19.37 -2.07
CA GLY A 128 6.18 -18.53 -2.36
C GLY A 128 6.44 -17.46 -3.41
N THR A 129 5.83 -16.32 -3.20
CA THR A 129 5.97 -15.13 -4.04
C THR A 129 6.38 -13.94 -3.18
N LEU A 130 6.90 -12.89 -3.83
CA LEU A 130 7.20 -11.63 -3.15
C LEU A 130 5.97 -11.09 -2.38
N LEU A 131 4.77 -11.26 -2.95
CA LEU A 131 3.53 -10.85 -2.29
C LEU A 131 3.27 -11.65 -1.00
N ASP A 132 3.58 -12.93 -0.96
CA ASP A 132 3.37 -13.75 0.25
C ASP A 132 4.18 -13.25 1.44
N ASN A 133 5.34 -12.66 1.20
CA ASN A 133 6.23 -12.12 2.23
C ASN A 133 6.01 -10.63 2.53
N CYS A 134 5.16 -9.97 1.76
CA CYS A 134 4.85 -8.55 1.92
C CYS A 134 3.48 -8.32 2.55
N ILE A 135 3.31 -7.11 3.11
CA ILE A 135 2.03 -6.53 3.47
C ILE A 135 1.83 -5.30 2.59
N MET A 136 0.79 -5.31 1.80
CA MET A 136 0.38 -4.15 1.00
C MET A 136 -0.91 -3.60 1.54
N MET A 137 -0.93 -2.31 1.80
CA MET A 137 -2.13 -1.59 2.22
C MET A 137 -2.48 -0.50 1.21
N TRP A 138 -3.73 -0.45 0.79
CA TRP A 138 -4.32 0.66 0.05
C TRP A 138 -5.51 1.19 0.82
N GLY A 139 -5.74 2.49 0.78
CA GLY A 139 -6.88 3.08 1.46
C GLY A 139 -7.01 4.58 1.21
N SER A 140 -8.05 5.16 1.78
CA SER A 140 -8.34 6.58 1.73
C SER A 140 -8.50 7.16 3.13
N GLY A 141 -8.16 8.44 3.28
CA GLY A 141 -8.38 9.18 4.51
C GLY A 141 -9.82 9.68 4.71
N LEU A 142 -10.67 9.51 3.69
CA LEU A 142 -12.09 9.84 3.72
C LEU A 142 -12.89 8.67 3.15
N GLU A 143 -14.02 8.35 3.76
CA GLU A 143 -15.02 7.44 3.20
C GLU A 143 -15.93 8.19 2.21
N ASP A 144 -16.35 9.41 2.58
CA ASP A 144 -17.17 10.28 1.74
C ASP A 144 -16.46 11.63 1.56
N GLY A 145 -15.99 11.88 0.36
CA GLY A 145 -15.30 13.13 0.02
C GLY A 145 -16.24 14.35 0.02
N ASN A 146 -17.54 14.17 -0.22
CA ASN A 146 -18.51 15.27 -0.25
C ASN A 146 -18.77 15.82 1.16
N LYS A 147 -18.84 14.96 2.16
CA LYS A 147 -19.08 15.30 3.58
C LYS A 147 -17.80 15.30 4.41
N HIS A 148 -16.65 15.00 3.81
CA HIS A 148 -15.37 14.80 4.51
C HIS A 148 -15.46 13.81 5.67
N ARG A 149 -16.25 12.73 5.49
CA ARG A 149 -16.49 11.75 6.54
C ARG A 149 -15.26 10.87 6.73
N ARG A 150 -14.86 10.66 7.98
CA ARG A 150 -13.68 9.93 8.40
C ARG A 150 -13.99 8.62 9.14
N GLU A 151 -15.27 8.25 9.22
CA GLU A 151 -15.71 6.95 9.70
C GLU A 151 -15.75 5.95 8.55
N ASN A 152 -15.70 4.65 8.88
CA ASN A 152 -15.77 3.54 7.91
C ASN A 152 -14.77 3.67 6.75
N LEU A 153 -13.55 4.06 7.06
CA LEU A 153 -12.51 4.22 6.03
C LEU A 153 -12.28 2.91 5.26
N PRO A 154 -12.25 2.97 3.92
CA PRO A 154 -11.98 1.79 3.11
C PRO A 154 -10.50 1.45 3.15
N PHE A 155 -10.15 0.22 3.56
CA PHE A 155 -8.81 -0.33 3.47
C PHE A 155 -8.82 -1.67 2.76
N ILE A 156 -7.87 -1.87 1.86
CA ILE A 156 -7.59 -3.15 1.21
C ILE A 156 -6.20 -3.61 1.66
N LEU A 157 -6.13 -4.83 2.17
CA LEU A 157 -4.87 -5.49 2.51
C LEU A 157 -4.62 -6.63 1.53
N ALA A 158 -3.41 -6.71 0.99
CA ALA A 158 -2.95 -7.82 0.17
C ALA A 158 -1.60 -8.33 0.69
N GLY A 159 -1.29 -9.57 0.33
CA GLY A 159 -0.11 -10.26 0.84
C GLY A 159 -0.39 -11.01 2.15
N LYS A 160 0.57 -11.82 2.57
CA LYS A 160 0.45 -12.66 3.76
C LYS A 160 1.35 -12.21 4.90
N GLY A 161 2.28 -11.26 4.62
CA GLY A 161 3.27 -10.82 5.62
C GLY A 161 4.08 -11.97 6.20
N GLY A 162 4.50 -12.92 5.35
CA GLY A 162 5.19 -14.13 5.81
C GLY A 162 4.30 -15.09 6.62
N GLY A 163 2.99 -15.01 6.48
CA GLY A 163 2.02 -15.83 7.20
C GLY A 163 1.34 -15.12 8.37
N ALA A 164 1.67 -13.85 8.64
CA ALA A 164 1.09 -13.11 9.76
C ALA A 164 -0.31 -12.54 9.47
N LEU A 165 -0.69 -12.43 8.18
CA LEU A 165 -1.98 -11.89 7.76
C LEU A 165 -2.87 -12.95 7.10
N LYS A 166 -4.15 -12.89 7.43
CA LYS A 166 -5.20 -13.66 6.76
C LYS A 166 -5.99 -12.77 5.82
N THR A 167 -5.64 -12.79 4.54
CA THR A 167 -6.26 -12.02 3.46
C THR A 167 -7.29 -12.82 2.67
N GLY A 168 -7.85 -12.25 1.58
CA GLY A 168 -8.83 -12.92 0.72
C GLY A 168 -10.24 -12.97 1.30
N ARG A 169 -10.62 -12.02 2.17
CA ARG A 169 -11.93 -11.96 2.84
C ARG A 169 -12.39 -10.52 3.01
N PHE A 170 -13.68 -10.34 3.11
CA PHE A 170 -14.30 -9.08 3.47
C PHE A 170 -14.58 -9.05 4.98
N LEU A 171 -14.15 -7.98 5.64
CA LEU A 171 -14.40 -7.73 7.05
C LEU A 171 -15.24 -6.47 7.20
N SER A 172 -16.41 -6.57 7.82
CA SER A 172 -17.28 -5.45 8.12
C SER A 172 -17.44 -5.27 9.64
N GLY A 173 -17.79 -4.06 10.06
CA GLY A 173 -18.03 -3.77 11.47
C GLY A 173 -16.80 -3.88 12.38
N ILE A 174 -15.60 -3.78 11.80
CA ILE A 174 -14.35 -3.75 12.56
C ILE A 174 -14.34 -2.50 13.45
N LYS A 175 -14.24 -2.73 14.76
CA LYS A 175 -14.04 -1.65 15.74
C LYS A 175 -12.58 -1.31 15.86
N GLY A 176 -12.28 -0.03 15.83
CA GLY A 176 -10.91 0.48 15.94
C GLY A 176 -10.73 1.73 15.07
N ASN A 177 -9.54 2.27 15.11
CA ASN A 177 -9.14 3.42 14.30
C ASN A 177 -7.96 3.06 13.39
N GLN A 178 -7.59 3.96 12.48
CA GLN A 178 -6.49 3.73 11.57
C GLN A 178 -5.15 3.47 12.28
N ALA A 179 -4.92 4.09 13.44
CA ALA A 179 -3.71 3.87 14.20
C ALA A 179 -3.66 2.45 14.80
N ASP A 180 -4.83 1.87 15.18
CA ASP A 180 -4.93 0.48 15.59
C ASP A 180 -4.55 -0.48 14.44
N LEU A 181 -5.01 -0.17 13.21
CA LEU A 181 -4.62 -0.92 12.02
C LEU A 181 -3.10 -0.86 11.79
N LEU A 182 -2.51 0.34 11.79
CA LEU A 182 -1.06 0.51 11.60
C LEU A 182 -0.24 -0.19 12.69
N THR A 183 -0.68 -0.09 13.96
CA THR A 183 -0.08 -0.82 15.09
C THR A 183 -0.11 -2.33 14.86
N THR A 184 -1.23 -2.83 14.36
CA THR A 184 -1.38 -4.27 14.05
C THR A 184 -0.45 -4.70 12.92
N LEU A 185 -0.34 -3.91 11.85
CA LEU A 185 0.55 -4.22 10.73
C LEU A 185 2.02 -4.22 11.15
N LEU A 186 2.44 -3.30 12.04
CA LEU A 186 3.79 -3.32 12.60
C LEU A 186 4.05 -4.56 13.44
N ALA A 187 3.08 -4.98 14.26
CA ALA A 187 3.18 -6.22 15.01
C ALA A 187 3.31 -7.44 14.08
N CYS A 188 2.57 -7.47 12.96
CA CYS A 188 2.65 -8.53 11.95
C CYS A 188 4.03 -8.64 11.29
N VAL A 189 4.79 -7.56 11.20
CA VAL A 189 6.17 -7.57 10.68
C VAL A 189 7.23 -7.64 11.79
N GLY A 190 6.82 -7.92 13.03
CA GLY A 190 7.74 -8.13 14.16
C GLY A 190 8.40 -6.85 14.69
N VAL A 191 7.84 -5.69 14.42
CA VAL A 191 8.35 -4.41 14.95
C VAL A 191 7.72 -4.16 16.32
N PRO A 192 8.50 -4.22 17.42
CA PRO A 192 8.00 -3.88 18.75
C PRO A 192 7.73 -2.37 18.84
N LEU A 193 6.69 -2.01 19.56
CA LEU A 193 6.35 -0.62 19.84
C LEU A 193 6.45 -0.37 21.35
N ASP A 194 7.35 0.53 21.76
CA ASP A 194 7.48 0.96 23.17
C ASP A 194 6.30 1.83 23.61
N ARG A 195 5.57 2.39 22.65
CA ARG A 195 4.40 3.26 22.88
C ARG A 195 3.41 3.12 21.73
N PRO A 196 2.10 3.37 21.95
CA PRO A 196 1.10 3.38 20.89
C PRO A 196 1.42 4.39 19.78
N ILE A 197 1.06 4.07 18.54
CA ILE A 197 1.06 5.03 17.44
C ILE A 197 -0.14 5.97 17.60
N GLY A 198 0.12 7.27 17.73
CA GLY A 198 -0.94 8.27 17.82
C GLY A 198 -2.00 7.91 18.87
N ILE A 199 -3.22 7.67 18.41
CA ILE A 199 -4.39 7.33 19.24
C ILE A 199 -4.70 5.83 19.27
N ALA A 200 -3.76 4.96 18.92
CA ALA A 200 -3.98 3.51 18.95
C ALA A 200 -4.22 3.03 20.38
N THR A 201 -5.21 2.18 20.56
CA THR A 201 -5.59 1.59 21.86
C THR A 201 -5.57 0.08 21.86
N GLN A 202 -5.51 -0.56 20.68
CA GLN A 202 -5.61 -2.01 20.52
C GLN A 202 -4.94 -2.48 19.23
N GLN A 203 -4.87 -3.79 19.07
CA GLN A 203 -4.59 -4.43 17.79
C GLN A 203 -5.89 -5.00 17.21
N ILE A 204 -5.99 -5.05 15.89
CA ILE A 204 -7.14 -5.60 15.17
C ILE A 204 -6.87 -7.07 14.91
N GLU A 205 -7.21 -7.92 15.88
CA GLU A 205 -6.96 -9.39 15.81
C GLU A 205 -7.63 -10.03 14.59
N ALA A 206 -8.75 -9.47 14.14
CA ALA A 206 -9.50 -10.00 13.00
C ALA A 206 -8.71 -10.05 11.68
N ILE A 207 -7.59 -9.34 11.52
CA ILE A 207 -6.76 -9.39 10.29
C ILE A 207 -5.58 -10.35 10.38
N LYS A 208 -5.25 -10.82 11.56
CA LYS A 208 -4.14 -11.76 11.78
C LYS A 208 -4.48 -13.18 11.33
N ALA A 209 -3.46 -13.98 11.03
CA ALA A 209 -3.57 -15.39 10.69
C ALA A 209 -3.65 -16.28 11.93
#